data_41e66a3bacba560ab2d18f06a57024fe
#
_entry.id   41e66a3bacba560ab2d18f06a57024fe
#
_cell.length_a   1.000
_cell.length_b   1.000
_cell.length_c   1.000
_cell.angle_alpha   90.00
_cell.angle_beta   90.00
_cell.angle_gamma   90.00
#
_symmetry.space_group_name_H-M   'P 1'
#
loop_
_entity.id
_entity.type
_entity.pdbx_description
1 polymer ?
#
loop_
_entity_poly.entity_id
_entity_poly.type
_entity_poly.pdbx_seq_one_letter_code
_entity_poly.pdbx_strand_id
1 'polypeptide(L)'
;MKIVIVGSSHAGICAGLRALEEYPEAEITLYDKRNQVSFVSQGIISYLAGQKFVLNQSSYSSVEELKAAGLNMQMETVVEEIDTKNKRLFYRRVNSKKTKLALYDKLIFATGSYPAMTSVPFDKKSKLYFLKSMDGAIKTDEFLKTAKNIAVIGGGMTGVEVARIAQERGIQTTLIHRNKNLLNDYLDEPASHLLESWINAEGTRLLLNTEVTEIGFDEENTIIQTANGQKIPVDGVIFTIGFRPNSYLLNQQVELGDSGAVIVDEYMQTSCPDVFAVGDVSTTYVNLLEKSYYLPHASDAVRDGEIAVINLLAPRQKINSSQGTYHVPMNNLVMAMTGITIR
;
A
#
# COMPACT_ATOMS: atom_id res chain seq x y z
N MET A 1 17.22 8.23 -25.51
CA MET A 1 15.94 8.50 -24.80
C MET A 1 16.18 8.43 -23.30
N LYS A 2 15.61 9.37 -22.54
CA LYS A 2 15.69 9.40 -21.08
C LYS A 2 14.39 8.92 -20.49
N ILE A 3 14.43 7.78 -19.78
CA ILE A 3 13.30 7.22 -19.05
C ILE A 3 13.51 7.47 -17.58
N VAL A 4 12.60 8.17 -16.95
CA VAL A 4 12.62 8.41 -15.52
C VAL A 4 11.51 7.60 -14.84
N ILE A 5 11.86 6.90 -13.76
CA ILE A 5 10.95 6.13 -12.92
C ILE A 5 10.98 6.70 -11.51
N VAL A 6 9.81 6.98 -10.92
CA VAL A 6 9.69 7.48 -9.55
C VAL A 6 9.06 6.41 -8.66
N GLY A 7 9.88 5.78 -7.83
CA GLY A 7 9.52 4.67 -6.93
C GLY A 7 10.21 3.36 -7.29
N SER A 8 10.77 2.66 -6.30
CA SER A 8 11.56 1.42 -6.43
C SER A 8 10.92 0.22 -5.73
N SER A 9 9.59 0.15 -5.71
CA SER A 9 8.87 -1.05 -5.30
C SER A 9 8.58 -1.94 -6.53
N HIS A 10 7.64 -2.87 -6.45
CA HIS A 10 7.35 -3.86 -7.49
C HIS A 10 7.23 -3.25 -8.89
N ALA A 11 6.31 -2.31 -9.08
CA ALA A 11 6.05 -1.72 -10.38
C ALA A 11 7.26 -1.00 -10.98
N GLY A 12 7.95 -0.17 -10.15
CA GLY A 12 9.09 0.61 -10.64
C GLY A 12 10.31 -0.22 -10.99
N ILE A 13 10.59 -1.29 -10.21
CA ILE A 13 11.71 -2.22 -10.52
C ILE A 13 11.40 -3.00 -11.79
N CYS A 14 10.19 -3.58 -11.90
CA CYS A 14 9.81 -4.33 -13.09
C CYS A 14 9.82 -3.44 -14.34
N ALA A 15 9.33 -2.19 -14.23
CA ALA A 15 9.45 -1.22 -15.30
C ALA A 15 10.92 -0.93 -15.67
N GLY A 16 11.78 -0.73 -14.67
CA GLY A 16 13.21 -0.47 -14.90
C GLY A 16 13.91 -1.61 -15.61
N LEU A 17 13.74 -2.84 -15.13
CA LEU A 17 14.36 -4.03 -15.73
C LEU A 17 13.81 -4.27 -17.14
N ARG A 18 12.50 -4.16 -17.34
CA ARG A 18 11.89 -4.29 -18.66
C ARG A 18 12.37 -3.20 -19.63
N ALA A 19 12.60 -1.97 -19.12
CA ALA A 19 13.09 -0.87 -19.95
C ALA A 19 14.54 -1.09 -20.44
N LEU A 20 15.40 -1.77 -19.65
CA LEU A 20 16.74 -2.17 -20.11
C LEU A 20 16.67 -3.16 -21.29
N GLU A 21 15.70 -4.06 -21.26
CA GLU A 21 15.50 -5.04 -22.35
C GLU A 21 14.91 -4.39 -23.63
N GLU A 22 13.86 -3.59 -23.48
CA GLU A 22 13.14 -3.00 -24.62
C GLU A 22 13.87 -1.80 -25.24
N TYR A 23 14.68 -1.09 -24.47
CA TYR A 23 15.35 0.15 -24.88
C TYR A 23 16.81 0.18 -24.40
N PRO A 24 17.68 -0.71 -24.90
CA PRO A 24 19.06 -0.87 -24.41
C PRO A 24 19.92 0.39 -24.53
N GLU A 25 19.57 1.31 -25.45
CA GLU A 25 20.26 2.60 -25.64
C GLU A 25 19.65 3.75 -24.80
N ALA A 26 18.64 3.47 -23.96
CA ALA A 26 18.02 4.50 -23.14
C ALA A 26 18.78 4.70 -21.82
N GLU A 27 18.83 5.96 -21.37
CA GLU A 27 19.26 6.28 -20.01
C GLU A 27 18.05 6.08 -19.06
N ILE A 28 18.12 5.08 -18.17
CA ILE A 28 17.04 4.75 -17.26
C ILE A 28 17.44 5.16 -15.86
N THR A 29 16.75 6.16 -15.29
CA THR A 29 17.01 6.66 -13.95
C THR A 29 15.82 6.42 -13.04
N LEU A 30 16.06 5.75 -11.91
CA LEU A 30 15.07 5.44 -10.91
C LEU A 30 15.33 6.23 -9.62
N TYR A 31 14.32 6.97 -9.15
CA TYR A 31 14.37 7.77 -7.93
C TYR A 31 13.55 7.14 -6.82
N ASP A 32 14.12 6.99 -5.62
CA ASP A 32 13.37 6.61 -4.41
C ASP A 32 13.89 7.36 -3.17
N LYS A 33 12.97 7.80 -2.32
CA LYS A 33 13.30 8.47 -1.06
C LYS A 33 13.86 7.54 0.02
N ARG A 34 13.64 6.23 -0.12
CA ARG A 34 14.13 5.18 0.78
C ARG A 34 15.51 4.72 0.36
N ASN A 35 16.15 3.96 1.23
CA ASN A 35 17.41 3.24 0.97
C ASN A 35 17.19 1.77 0.59
N GLN A 36 15.93 1.32 0.53
CA GLN A 36 15.54 -0.06 0.24
C GLN A 36 14.72 -0.14 -1.05
N VAL A 37 14.89 -1.23 -1.77
CA VAL A 37 14.16 -1.56 -3.00
C VAL A 37 13.34 -2.83 -2.80
N SER A 38 12.41 -3.11 -3.69
CA SER A 38 11.70 -4.39 -3.83
C SER A 38 10.97 -4.90 -2.56
N PHE A 39 10.64 -4.04 -1.62
CA PHE A 39 9.99 -4.46 -0.37
C PHE A 39 8.59 -5.03 -0.63
N VAL A 40 8.39 -6.30 -0.19
CA VAL A 40 7.11 -7.02 -0.28
C VAL A 40 6.28 -6.74 0.96
N SER A 41 5.26 -5.87 0.85
CA SER A 41 4.40 -5.49 1.99
C SER A 41 3.64 -6.67 2.61
N GLN A 42 3.38 -7.73 1.85
CA GLN A 42 2.81 -8.99 2.36
C GLN A 42 3.68 -9.62 3.46
N GLY A 43 5.00 -9.44 3.38
CA GLY A 43 5.95 -9.92 4.39
C GLY A 43 5.75 -9.30 5.78
N ILE A 44 5.05 -8.17 5.89
CA ILE A 44 4.72 -7.55 7.18
C ILE A 44 3.92 -8.51 8.06
N ILE A 45 2.88 -9.13 7.52
CA ILE A 45 2.01 -10.05 8.25
C ILE A 45 2.78 -11.30 8.69
N SER A 46 3.55 -11.90 7.79
CA SER A 46 4.40 -13.06 8.11
C SER A 46 5.44 -12.71 9.19
N TYR A 47 6.03 -11.52 9.14
CA TYR A 47 6.94 -11.04 10.16
C TYR A 47 6.27 -10.89 11.53
N LEU A 48 5.09 -10.27 11.57
CA LEU A 48 4.30 -10.15 12.80
C LEU A 48 3.84 -11.52 13.33
N ALA A 49 3.60 -12.50 12.45
CA ALA A 49 3.32 -13.89 12.84
C ALA A 49 4.56 -14.66 13.35
N GLY A 50 5.71 -14.01 13.51
CA GLY A 50 6.93 -14.61 14.09
C GLY A 50 7.96 -15.10 13.08
N GLN A 51 7.68 -15.02 11.78
CA GLN A 51 8.63 -15.38 10.72
C GLN A 51 9.64 -14.25 10.48
N LYS A 52 10.54 -14.02 11.46
CA LYS A 52 11.46 -12.87 11.47
C LYS A 52 12.41 -12.79 10.27
N PHE A 53 12.78 -13.93 9.69
CA PHE A 53 13.62 -14.00 8.49
C PHE A 53 12.96 -13.38 7.25
N VAL A 54 11.63 -13.32 7.22
CA VAL A 54 10.87 -12.82 6.05
C VAL A 54 11.18 -11.36 5.77
N LEU A 55 11.43 -10.50 6.77
CA LEU A 55 11.81 -9.10 6.53
C LEU A 55 13.14 -8.97 5.80
N ASN A 56 14.15 -9.79 6.14
CA ASN A 56 15.43 -9.78 5.46
C ASN A 56 15.36 -10.37 4.04
N GLN A 57 14.36 -11.23 3.79
CA GLN A 57 14.09 -11.86 2.48
C GLN A 57 12.90 -11.21 1.75
N SER A 58 12.27 -10.19 2.34
CA SER A 58 11.14 -9.48 1.72
C SER A 58 11.54 -8.49 0.62
N SER A 59 12.84 -8.40 0.33
CA SER A 59 13.37 -7.76 -0.87
C SER A 59 13.91 -8.82 -1.81
N TYR A 60 13.35 -8.92 -3.01
CA TYR A 60 13.77 -9.90 -4.03
C TYR A 60 14.90 -9.38 -4.93
N SER A 61 15.37 -8.16 -4.70
CA SER A 61 16.53 -7.57 -5.35
C SER A 61 17.20 -6.52 -4.44
N SER A 62 18.47 -6.27 -4.68
CA SER A 62 19.26 -5.25 -4.00
C SER A 62 19.53 -4.05 -4.93
N VAL A 63 19.94 -2.92 -4.34
CA VAL A 63 20.35 -1.73 -5.10
C VAL A 63 21.57 -2.04 -5.96
N GLU A 64 22.49 -2.84 -5.45
CA GLU A 64 23.72 -3.27 -6.11
C GLU A 64 23.43 -4.13 -7.34
N GLU A 65 22.52 -5.10 -7.22
CA GLU A 65 22.09 -5.93 -8.35
C GLU A 65 21.42 -5.11 -9.45
N LEU A 66 20.53 -4.18 -9.08
CA LEU A 66 19.84 -3.30 -10.05
C LEU A 66 20.81 -2.36 -10.76
N LYS A 67 21.83 -1.83 -10.06
CA LYS A 67 22.90 -1.05 -10.68
C LYS A 67 23.78 -1.90 -11.60
N ALA A 68 24.11 -3.13 -11.19
CA ALA A 68 24.88 -4.06 -12.02
C ALA A 68 24.11 -4.45 -13.30
N ALA A 69 22.78 -4.51 -13.23
CA ALA A 69 21.92 -4.71 -14.39
C ALA A 69 21.86 -3.49 -15.36
N GLY A 70 22.32 -2.31 -14.93
CA GLY A 70 22.39 -1.10 -15.78
C GLY A 70 21.45 0.04 -15.37
N LEU A 71 20.67 -0.09 -14.27
CA LEU A 71 19.81 0.97 -13.80
C LEU A 71 20.59 2.06 -13.05
N ASN A 72 20.32 3.33 -13.38
CA ASN A 72 20.84 4.46 -12.61
C ASN A 72 19.95 4.69 -11.37
N MET A 73 20.36 4.10 -10.23
CA MET A 73 19.59 4.13 -8.98
C MET A 73 19.93 5.36 -8.15
N GLN A 74 18.96 6.27 -7.99
CA GLN A 74 19.04 7.48 -7.16
C GLN A 74 18.26 7.24 -5.86
N MET A 75 18.84 6.44 -4.95
CA MET A 75 18.26 6.15 -3.64
C MET A 75 18.43 7.34 -2.68
N GLU A 76 17.64 7.35 -1.59
CA GLU A 76 17.59 8.44 -0.61
C GLU A 76 17.39 9.82 -1.27
N THR A 77 16.58 9.82 -2.34
CA THR A 77 16.36 10.99 -3.19
C THR A 77 14.87 11.26 -3.32
N VAL A 78 14.44 12.40 -2.78
CA VAL A 78 13.05 12.85 -2.82
C VAL A 78 12.82 13.62 -4.10
N VAL A 79 11.86 13.19 -4.91
CA VAL A 79 11.26 14.01 -5.97
C VAL A 79 10.27 14.96 -5.30
N GLU A 80 10.46 16.25 -5.44
CA GLU A 80 9.69 17.29 -4.77
C GLU A 80 8.59 17.86 -5.66
N GLU A 81 8.86 17.91 -6.96
CA GLU A 81 7.96 18.47 -7.97
C GLU A 81 8.18 17.78 -9.31
N ILE A 82 7.10 17.62 -10.06
CA ILE A 82 7.09 17.16 -11.46
C ILE A 82 6.36 18.23 -12.27
N ASP A 83 6.96 18.66 -13.37
CA ASP A 83 6.37 19.55 -14.38
C ASP A 83 6.24 18.75 -15.68
N THR A 84 5.06 18.17 -15.88
CA THR A 84 4.78 17.30 -17.02
C THR A 84 4.79 18.04 -18.34
N LYS A 85 4.41 19.33 -18.35
CA LYS A 85 4.38 20.17 -19.52
C LYS A 85 5.77 20.40 -20.10
N ASN A 86 6.77 20.61 -19.22
CA ASN A 86 8.15 20.86 -19.61
C ASN A 86 9.03 19.61 -19.48
N LYS A 87 8.46 18.44 -19.20
CA LYS A 87 9.14 17.15 -19.07
C LYS A 87 10.35 17.21 -18.13
N ARG A 88 10.15 17.74 -16.94
CA ARG A 88 11.20 17.92 -15.93
C ARG A 88 10.71 17.57 -14.53
N LEU A 89 11.65 17.20 -13.67
CA LEU A 89 11.39 17.01 -12.26
C LEU A 89 12.46 17.68 -11.40
N PHE A 90 12.05 18.07 -10.20
CA PHE A 90 12.95 18.64 -9.19
C PHE A 90 13.11 17.64 -8.06
N TYR A 91 14.35 17.41 -7.65
CA TYR A 91 14.69 16.42 -6.65
C TYR A 91 15.82 16.87 -5.74
N ARG A 92 15.90 16.30 -4.55
CA ARG A 92 17.02 16.49 -3.63
C ARG A 92 17.34 15.19 -2.88
N ARG A 93 18.55 15.06 -2.40
CA ARG A 93 18.91 14.03 -1.42
C ARG A 93 18.17 14.28 -0.11
N VAL A 94 17.74 13.20 0.58
CA VAL A 94 17.02 13.29 1.86
C VAL A 94 17.71 14.22 2.86
N ASN A 95 19.03 14.12 2.97
CA ASN A 95 19.85 14.91 3.90
C ASN A 95 20.43 16.21 3.30
N SER A 96 19.88 16.71 2.19
CA SER A 96 20.33 17.92 1.51
C SER A 96 19.20 18.92 1.36
N LYS A 97 19.52 20.20 1.44
CA LYS A 97 18.60 21.29 1.10
C LYS A 97 18.71 21.74 -0.37
N LYS A 98 19.69 21.18 -1.11
CA LYS A 98 19.96 21.60 -2.48
C LYS A 98 19.08 20.81 -3.45
N THR A 99 18.11 21.49 -4.06
CA THR A 99 17.29 20.96 -5.15
C THR A 99 18.07 20.93 -6.46
N LYS A 100 17.89 19.87 -7.22
CA LYS A 100 18.44 19.64 -8.56
C LYS A 100 17.30 19.42 -9.53
N LEU A 101 17.59 19.56 -10.83
CA LEU A 101 16.66 19.36 -11.93
C LEU A 101 17.11 18.16 -12.78
N ALA A 102 16.16 17.34 -13.21
CA ALA A 102 16.36 16.35 -14.26
C ALA A 102 15.29 16.51 -15.36
N LEU A 103 15.69 16.23 -16.60
CA LEU A 103 14.82 16.20 -17.77
C LEU A 103 14.52 14.75 -18.14
N TYR A 104 13.35 14.49 -18.68
CA TYR A 104 12.96 13.17 -19.18
C TYR A 104 12.26 13.24 -20.54
N ASP A 105 12.33 12.18 -21.32
CA ASP A 105 11.51 11.96 -22.50
C ASP A 105 10.22 11.21 -22.12
N LYS A 106 10.34 10.23 -21.23
CA LYS A 106 9.24 9.41 -20.69
C LYS A 106 9.31 9.31 -19.18
N LEU A 107 8.17 9.43 -18.52
CA LEU A 107 8.02 9.32 -17.07
C LEU A 107 7.13 8.12 -16.72
N ILE A 108 7.62 7.24 -15.85
CA ILE A 108 6.85 6.17 -15.21
C ILE A 108 6.68 6.52 -13.73
N PHE A 109 5.46 6.80 -13.34
CA PHE A 109 5.10 7.17 -11.97
C PHE A 109 4.67 5.94 -11.19
N ALA A 110 5.55 5.46 -10.29
CA ALA A 110 5.44 4.21 -9.54
C ALA A 110 5.54 4.43 -8.01
N THR A 111 5.01 5.57 -7.53
CA THR A 111 5.12 6.03 -6.14
C THR A 111 4.32 5.21 -5.13
N GLY A 112 3.46 4.31 -5.62
CA GLY A 112 2.68 3.39 -4.81
C GLY A 112 1.62 4.09 -3.95
N SER A 113 1.45 3.61 -2.73
CA SER A 113 0.45 4.08 -1.79
C SER A 113 1.04 4.29 -0.38
N TYR A 114 0.31 5.02 0.45
CA TYR A 114 0.63 5.23 1.87
C TYR A 114 -0.59 4.85 2.74
N PRO A 115 -0.40 4.54 4.04
CA PRO A 115 -1.51 4.25 4.93
C PRO A 115 -2.52 5.40 4.92
N ALA A 116 -3.79 5.06 4.81
CA ALA A 116 -4.84 6.06 4.97
C ALA A 116 -4.73 6.66 6.36
N MET A 117 -4.50 7.98 6.40
CA MET A 117 -4.50 8.70 7.67
C MET A 117 -5.95 8.90 8.11
N THR A 118 -6.21 8.64 9.37
CA THR A 118 -7.51 8.93 9.95
C THR A 118 -7.75 10.44 10.01
N SER A 119 -8.97 10.88 9.72
CA SER A 119 -9.43 12.23 10.05
C SER A 119 -9.83 12.36 11.52
N VAL A 120 -9.80 11.25 12.27
CA VAL A 120 -10.11 11.21 13.68
C VAL A 120 -9.06 12.01 14.46
N PRO A 121 -9.45 13.00 15.26
CA PRO A 121 -8.52 13.72 16.13
C PRO A 121 -7.80 12.77 17.08
N PHE A 122 -6.52 13.00 17.32
CA PHE A 122 -5.76 12.19 18.27
C PHE A 122 -4.77 13.03 19.09
N ASP A 123 -4.56 12.62 20.33
CA ASP A 123 -3.52 13.18 21.19
C ASP A 123 -2.14 12.70 20.74
N LYS A 124 -1.14 13.59 20.76
CA LYS A 124 0.23 13.27 20.35
C LYS A 124 0.93 12.22 21.22
N LYS A 125 0.44 11.98 22.42
CA LYS A 125 0.94 10.93 23.33
C LYS A 125 0.34 9.56 23.05
N SER A 126 -0.76 9.50 22.28
CA SER A 126 -1.39 8.25 21.87
C SER A 126 -0.43 7.40 21.05
N LYS A 127 -0.38 6.11 21.37
CA LYS A 127 0.49 5.15 20.69
C LYS A 127 -0.23 4.60 19.45
N LEU A 128 0.14 5.10 18.27
CA LEU A 128 -0.48 4.77 17.00
C LEU A 128 0.51 4.08 16.05
N TYR A 129 0.08 2.98 15.46
CA TYR A 129 0.90 2.14 14.58
C TYR A 129 0.25 1.96 13.20
N PHE A 130 1.08 1.95 12.16
CA PHE A 130 0.67 1.82 10.76
C PHE A 130 1.51 0.77 10.05
N LEU A 131 0.89 -0.07 9.23
CA LEU A 131 1.50 -1.20 8.55
C LEU A 131 1.58 -0.99 7.03
N LYS A 132 2.70 -0.46 6.54
CA LYS A 132 2.98 -0.32 5.11
C LYS A 132 4.48 -0.39 4.77
N SER A 133 5.34 -0.31 5.78
CA SER A 133 6.78 -0.29 5.61
C SER A 133 7.46 -1.25 6.59
N MET A 134 8.71 -1.56 6.34
CA MET A 134 9.53 -2.35 7.26
C MET A 134 9.63 -1.69 8.64
N ASP A 135 9.88 -0.38 8.69
CA ASP A 135 9.94 0.38 9.96
C ASP A 135 8.63 0.29 10.73
N GLY A 136 7.48 0.39 10.02
CA GLY A 136 6.16 0.23 10.64
C GLY A 136 5.98 -1.17 11.22
N ALA A 137 6.41 -2.21 10.48
CA ALA A 137 6.35 -3.60 10.95
C ALA A 137 7.20 -3.83 12.19
N ILE A 138 8.45 -3.34 12.21
CA ILE A 138 9.37 -3.47 13.33
C ILE A 138 8.81 -2.76 14.57
N LYS A 139 8.39 -1.51 14.45
CA LYS A 139 7.79 -0.75 15.56
C LYS A 139 6.53 -1.41 16.11
N THR A 140 5.69 -1.96 15.24
CA THR A 140 4.49 -2.68 15.66
C THR A 140 4.85 -3.99 16.37
N ASP A 141 5.83 -4.75 15.86
CA ASP A 141 6.28 -5.97 16.52
C ASP A 141 6.88 -5.70 17.92
N GLU A 142 7.70 -4.66 18.05
CA GLU A 142 8.26 -4.24 19.33
C GLU A 142 7.16 -3.85 20.33
N PHE A 143 6.16 -3.12 19.88
CA PHE A 143 4.99 -2.79 20.70
C PHE A 143 4.24 -4.05 21.13
N LEU A 144 3.97 -4.98 20.21
CA LEU A 144 3.23 -6.21 20.52
C LEU A 144 3.97 -7.15 21.49
N LYS A 145 5.29 -7.01 21.72
CA LYS A 145 6.03 -7.77 22.72
C LYS A 145 5.65 -7.40 24.16
N THR A 146 5.17 -6.18 24.38
CA THR A 146 4.89 -5.65 25.74
C THR A 146 3.43 -5.30 25.94
N ALA A 147 2.66 -5.16 24.87
CA ALA A 147 1.24 -4.83 24.93
C ALA A 147 0.43 -5.97 25.54
N LYS A 148 -0.57 -5.63 26.35
CA LYS A 148 -1.52 -6.56 26.98
C LYS A 148 -2.93 -6.39 26.44
N ASN A 149 -3.27 -5.17 26.01
CA ASN A 149 -4.58 -4.82 25.50
C ASN A 149 -4.45 -3.82 24.35
N ILE A 150 -4.90 -4.19 23.17
CA ILE A 150 -4.79 -3.35 21.97
C ILE A 150 -6.12 -3.17 21.26
N ALA A 151 -6.20 -2.11 20.45
CA ALA A 151 -7.24 -2.00 19.45
C ALA A 151 -6.65 -2.06 18.04
N VAL A 152 -7.37 -2.74 17.16
CA VAL A 152 -7.16 -2.72 15.71
C VAL A 152 -8.34 -1.98 15.09
N ILE A 153 -8.08 -0.89 14.36
CA ILE A 153 -9.11 -0.09 13.71
C ILE A 153 -9.09 -0.39 12.22
N GLY A 154 -10.18 -1.00 11.72
CA GLY A 154 -10.36 -1.41 10.34
C GLY A 154 -10.50 -2.93 10.17
N GLY A 155 -11.68 -3.38 9.73
CA GLY A 155 -12.06 -4.80 9.55
C GLY A 155 -11.80 -5.33 8.14
N GLY A 156 -10.80 -4.80 7.44
CA GLY A 156 -10.28 -5.35 6.18
C GLY A 156 -9.31 -6.53 6.42
N MET A 157 -8.75 -7.09 5.34
CA MET A 157 -7.83 -8.25 5.40
C MET A 157 -6.70 -8.05 6.42
N THR A 158 -5.96 -6.96 6.31
CA THR A 158 -4.85 -6.68 7.25
C THR A 158 -5.32 -6.59 8.70
N GLY A 159 -6.50 -6.00 8.94
CA GLY A 159 -7.06 -5.86 10.30
C GLY A 159 -7.42 -7.21 10.93
N VAL A 160 -8.03 -8.07 10.16
CA VAL A 160 -8.38 -9.45 10.57
C VAL A 160 -7.12 -10.24 10.90
N GLU A 161 -6.10 -10.20 10.02
CA GLU A 161 -4.83 -10.92 10.23
C GLU A 161 -4.05 -10.38 11.44
N VAL A 162 -4.00 -9.06 11.63
CA VAL A 162 -3.33 -8.45 12.78
C VAL A 162 -4.05 -8.78 14.08
N ALA A 163 -5.38 -8.74 14.10
CA ALA A 163 -6.17 -9.10 15.28
C ALA A 163 -5.94 -10.57 15.67
N ARG A 164 -5.93 -11.48 14.68
CA ARG A 164 -5.59 -12.89 14.89
C ARG A 164 -4.18 -13.07 15.49
N ILE A 165 -3.18 -12.44 14.88
CA ILE A 165 -1.79 -12.53 15.34
C ILE A 165 -1.64 -12.01 16.77
N ALA A 166 -2.28 -10.91 17.10
CA ALA A 166 -2.23 -10.35 18.45
C ALA A 166 -2.90 -11.28 19.48
N GLN A 167 -4.03 -11.85 19.11
CA GLN A 167 -4.74 -12.82 19.95
C GLN A 167 -3.90 -14.10 20.17
N GLU A 168 -3.25 -14.65 19.12
CA GLU A 168 -2.33 -15.79 19.23
C GLU A 168 -1.12 -15.52 20.14
N ARG A 169 -0.72 -14.25 20.27
CA ARG A 169 0.30 -13.81 21.23
C ARG A 169 -0.24 -13.62 22.66
N GLY A 170 -1.51 -13.92 22.90
CA GLY A 170 -2.17 -13.75 24.20
C GLY A 170 -2.51 -12.31 24.55
N ILE A 171 -2.59 -11.41 23.56
CA ILE A 171 -2.91 -9.99 23.75
C ILE A 171 -4.44 -9.82 23.66
N GLN A 172 -5.05 -9.18 24.66
CA GLN A 172 -6.46 -8.80 24.56
C GLN A 172 -6.65 -7.86 23.38
N THR A 173 -7.49 -8.27 22.44
CA THR A 173 -7.63 -7.55 21.17
C THR A 173 -9.06 -7.12 20.91
N THR A 174 -9.26 -5.84 20.65
CA THR A 174 -10.53 -5.29 20.19
C THR A 174 -10.41 -4.88 18.73
N LEU A 175 -11.16 -5.52 17.82
CA LEU A 175 -11.25 -5.14 16.41
C LEU A 175 -12.46 -4.23 16.20
N ILE A 176 -12.20 -2.98 15.84
CA ILE A 176 -13.22 -1.95 15.63
C ILE A 176 -13.42 -1.70 14.15
N HIS A 177 -14.66 -1.81 13.67
CA HIS A 177 -14.99 -1.60 12.28
C HIS A 177 -16.25 -0.75 12.11
N ARG A 178 -16.18 0.26 11.24
CA ARG A 178 -17.30 1.18 11.00
C ARG A 178 -18.48 0.55 10.26
N ASN A 179 -18.23 -0.46 9.43
CA ASN A 179 -19.27 -1.14 8.66
C ASN A 179 -19.89 -2.29 9.45
N LYS A 180 -21.03 -2.77 8.96
CA LYS A 180 -21.82 -3.84 9.56
C LYS A 180 -21.07 -5.18 9.62
N ASN A 181 -20.26 -5.48 8.61
CA ASN A 181 -19.58 -6.76 8.44
C ASN A 181 -18.09 -6.61 8.20
N LEU A 182 -17.29 -7.57 8.69
CA LEU A 182 -15.88 -7.70 8.35
C LEU A 182 -15.70 -8.07 6.88
N LEU A 183 -14.59 -7.63 6.28
CA LEU A 183 -14.26 -7.90 4.88
C LEU A 183 -15.41 -7.55 3.91
N ASN A 184 -16.24 -6.56 4.23
CA ASN A 184 -17.43 -6.17 3.47
C ASN A 184 -17.17 -5.82 2.00
N ASP A 185 -15.93 -5.50 1.62
CA ASP A 185 -15.54 -5.23 0.23
C ASP A 185 -15.09 -6.50 -0.51
N TYR A 186 -15.00 -7.65 0.18
CA TYR A 186 -14.43 -8.90 -0.32
C TYR A 186 -15.34 -10.10 -0.15
N LEU A 187 -16.21 -10.11 0.85
CA LEU A 187 -17.09 -11.22 1.21
C LEU A 187 -18.55 -10.82 1.15
N ASP A 188 -19.38 -11.77 0.76
CA ASP A 188 -20.81 -11.67 0.94
C ASP A 188 -21.19 -11.85 2.43
N GLU A 189 -22.35 -11.35 2.83
CA GLU A 189 -22.78 -11.32 4.23
C GLU A 189 -22.72 -12.69 4.95
N PRO A 190 -23.13 -13.83 4.36
CA PRO A 190 -23.02 -15.13 5.02
C PRO A 190 -21.60 -15.55 5.33
N ALA A 191 -20.65 -15.26 4.41
CA ALA A 191 -19.24 -15.58 4.62
C ALA A 191 -18.59 -14.64 5.66
N SER A 192 -18.98 -13.35 5.67
CA SER A 192 -18.55 -12.41 6.71
C SER A 192 -19.02 -12.87 8.10
N HIS A 193 -20.27 -13.30 8.26
CA HIS A 193 -20.79 -13.80 9.55
C HIS A 193 -20.07 -15.06 10.04
N LEU A 194 -19.68 -15.96 9.12
CA LEU A 194 -18.88 -17.12 9.49
C LEU A 194 -17.52 -16.70 10.04
N LEU A 195 -16.84 -15.74 9.37
CA LEU A 195 -15.57 -15.16 9.80
C LEU A 195 -15.71 -14.49 11.18
N GLU A 196 -16.72 -13.66 11.36
CA GLU A 196 -17.00 -12.92 12.60
C GLU A 196 -17.23 -13.87 13.78
N SER A 197 -18.02 -14.94 13.55
CA SER A 197 -18.26 -15.98 14.56
C SER A 197 -16.97 -16.69 14.95
N TRP A 198 -16.12 -16.99 13.98
CA TRP A 198 -14.83 -17.63 14.21
C TRP A 198 -13.88 -16.71 15.00
N ILE A 199 -13.70 -15.44 14.57
CA ILE A 199 -12.82 -14.46 15.23
C ILE A 199 -13.27 -14.24 16.70
N ASN A 200 -14.57 -14.16 16.93
CA ASN A 200 -15.13 -13.96 18.26
C ASN A 200 -14.91 -15.20 19.16
N ALA A 201 -15.06 -16.41 18.60
CA ALA A 201 -14.79 -17.67 19.29
C ALA A 201 -13.31 -17.82 19.70
N GLU A 202 -12.39 -17.28 18.91
CA GLU A 202 -10.95 -17.23 19.22
C GLU A 202 -10.59 -16.15 20.25
N GLY A 203 -11.55 -15.36 20.73
CA GLY A 203 -11.36 -14.40 21.83
C GLY A 203 -11.11 -12.95 21.44
N THR A 204 -11.16 -12.60 20.17
CA THR A 204 -11.10 -11.19 19.76
C THR A 204 -12.45 -10.52 19.95
N ARG A 205 -12.49 -9.41 20.69
CA ARG A 205 -13.71 -8.59 20.85
C ARG A 205 -13.99 -7.84 19.55
N LEU A 206 -15.16 -8.06 18.95
CA LEU A 206 -15.61 -7.35 17.75
C LEU A 206 -16.52 -6.17 18.12
N LEU A 207 -16.22 -4.99 17.58
CA LEU A 207 -17.08 -3.81 17.60
C LEU A 207 -17.36 -3.41 16.15
N LEU A 208 -18.38 -4.01 15.57
CA LEU A 208 -18.88 -3.70 14.23
C LEU A 208 -19.85 -2.52 14.29
N ASN A 209 -20.14 -1.91 13.12
CA ASN A 209 -20.97 -0.73 13.00
C ASN A 209 -20.58 0.37 14.02
N THR A 210 -19.28 0.50 14.28
CA THR A 210 -18.74 1.36 15.33
C THR A 210 -17.73 2.34 14.72
N GLU A 211 -18.07 3.60 14.77
CA GLU A 211 -17.21 4.70 14.33
C GLU A 211 -16.37 5.23 15.49
N VAL A 212 -15.08 5.38 15.28
CA VAL A 212 -14.15 6.03 16.21
C VAL A 212 -14.17 7.52 15.93
N THR A 213 -14.45 8.34 16.94
CA THR A 213 -14.57 9.79 16.82
C THR A 213 -13.37 10.56 17.37
N GLU A 214 -12.63 9.97 18.32
CA GLU A 214 -11.46 10.58 18.92
C GLU A 214 -10.52 9.52 19.48
N ILE A 215 -9.22 9.82 19.51
CA ILE A 215 -8.20 9.02 20.22
C ILE A 215 -7.46 9.94 21.17
N GLY A 216 -7.80 9.83 22.43
CA GLY A 216 -7.18 10.58 23.52
C GLY A 216 -6.06 9.81 24.20
N PHE A 217 -5.49 10.45 25.20
CA PHE A 217 -4.50 9.85 26.09
C PHE A 217 -4.83 10.25 27.53
N ASP A 218 -4.87 9.26 28.43
CA ASP A 218 -5.16 9.47 29.85
C ASP A 218 -4.19 8.63 30.69
N GLU A 219 -3.46 9.31 31.58
CA GLU A 219 -2.39 8.73 32.39
C GLU A 219 -1.35 7.97 31.56
N GLU A 220 -1.52 6.67 31.38
CA GLU A 220 -0.62 5.78 30.64
C GLU A 220 -1.28 5.12 29.40
N ASN A 221 -2.59 5.29 29.22
CA ASN A 221 -3.38 4.59 28.22
C ASN A 221 -3.77 5.48 27.05
N THR A 222 -3.81 4.88 25.87
CA THR A 222 -4.51 5.44 24.71
C THR A 222 -6.00 5.16 24.86
N ILE A 223 -6.84 6.20 24.79
CA ILE A 223 -8.30 6.09 24.98
C ILE A 223 -9.00 6.27 23.65
N ILE A 224 -9.70 5.24 23.20
CA ILE A 224 -10.52 5.31 21.99
C ILE A 224 -11.93 5.75 22.39
N GLN A 225 -12.43 6.82 21.78
CA GLN A 225 -13.80 7.27 21.93
C GLN A 225 -14.58 6.95 20.66
N THR A 226 -15.75 6.36 20.83
CA THR A 226 -16.64 5.96 19.75
C THR A 226 -17.87 6.87 19.66
N ALA A 227 -18.55 6.90 18.51
CA ALA A 227 -19.71 7.73 18.27
C ALA A 227 -20.90 7.44 19.22
N ASN A 228 -20.98 6.21 19.76
CA ASN A 228 -21.98 5.84 20.78
C ASN A 228 -21.54 6.16 22.21
N GLY A 229 -20.45 6.92 22.40
CA GLY A 229 -19.96 7.40 23.69
C GLY A 229 -19.14 6.39 24.49
N GLN A 230 -18.79 5.22 23.95
CA GLN A 230 -17.89 4.28 24.63
C GLN A 230 -16.48 4.86 24.70
N LYS A 231 -15.81 4.67 25.86
CA LYS A 231 -14.38 4.91 26.05
C LYS A 231 -13.68 3.58 26.28
N ILE A 232 -12.68 3.30 25.43
CA ILE A 232 -11.99 2.01 25.43
C ILE A 232 -10.50 2.30 25.70
N PRO A 233 -10.00 2.01 26.93
CA PRO A 233 -8.60 2.14 27.25
C PRO A 233 -7.81 0.98 26.62
N VAL A 234 -6.69 1.30 25.97
CA VAL A 234 -5.79 0.34 25.34
C VAL A 234 -4.33 0.78 25.47
N ASP A 235 -3.39 -0.14 25.38
CA ASP A 235 -1.96 0.16 25.36
C ASP A 235 -1.54 0.91 24.08
N GLY A 236 -2.25 0.69 22.98
CA GLY A 236 -2.04 1.36 21.70
C GLY A 236 -3.01 0.88 20.61
N VAL A 237 -2.96 1.55 19.49
CA VAL A 237 -3.88 1.37 18.35
C VAL A 237 -3.10 1.02 17.09
N ILE A 238 -3.52 -0.03 16.38
CA ILE A 238 -3.01 -0.39 15.07
C ILE A 238 -4.06 -0.02 14.02
N PHE A 239 -3.69 0.90 13.11
CA PHE A 239 -4.57 1.33 12.03
C PHE A 239 -4.43 0.43 10.79
N THR A 240 -5.56 -0.10 10.32
CA THR A 240 -5.69 -0.95 9.14
C THR A 240 -6.86 -0.52 8.25
N ILE A 241 -7.07 0.81 8.14
CA ILE A 241 -8.19 1.44 7.43
C ILE A 241 -7.94 1.61 5.91
N GLY A 242 -6.98 0.88 5.37
CA GLY A 242 -6.62 0.87 3.96
C GLY A 242 -5.50 1.83 3.60
N PHE A 243 -5.36 2.07 2.30
CA PHE A 243 -4.27 2.85 1.71
C PHE A 243 -4.83 3.96 0.81
N ARG A 244 -4.01 4.99 0.58
CA ARG A 244 -4.29 6.06 -0.36
C ARG A 244 -3.19 6.13 -1.41
N PRO A 245 -3.52 6.34 -2.69
CA PRO A 245 -2.54 6.50 -3.75
C PRO A 245 -1.62 7.70 -3.49
N ASN A 246 -0.34 7.53 -3.76
CA ASN A 246 0.65 8.60 -3.56
C ASN A 246 0.79 9.45 -4.82
N SER A 247 -0.30 10.08 -5.26
CA SER A 247 -0.46 10.78 -6.54
C SER A 247 -0.17 12.29 -6.48
N TYR A 248 0.15 12.84 -5.30
CA TYR A 248 0.20 14.29 -5.07
C TYR A 248 1.14 15.06 -6.04
N LEU A 249 2.24 14.45 -6.50
CA LEU A 249 3.18 15.07 -7.44
C LEU A 249 2.60 15.27 -8.85
N LEU A 250 1.55 14.54 -9.21
CA LEU A 250 0.84 14.67 -10.48
C LEU A 250 -0.52 15.35 -10.34
N ASN A 251 -0.87 15.82 -9.14
CA ASN A 251 -2.14 16.50 -8.90
C ASN A 251 -2.29 17.72 -9.83
N GLN A 252 -3.49 17.90 -10.41
CA GLN A 252 -3.81 18.92 -11.41
C GLN A 252 -3.04 18.81 -12.75
N GLN A 253 -2.22 17.79 -12.95
CA GLN A 253 -1.48 17.57 -14.18
C GLN A 253 -1.96 16.34 -14.97
N VAL A 254 -2.65 15.44 -14.29
CA VAL A 254 -3.30 14.25 -14.86
C VAL A 254 -4.69 14.06 -14.24
N GLU A 255 -5.52 13.25 -14.86
CA GLU A 255 -6.83 12.89 -14.32
C GLU A 255 -6.67 11.92 -13.13
N LEU A 256 -7.42 12.20 -12.06
CA LEU A 256 -7.48 11.36 -10.85
C LEU A 256 -8.89 10.83 -10.66
N GLY A 257 -9.00 9.57 -10.23
CA GLY A 257 -10.27 8.97 -9.84
C GLY A 257 -10.71 9.37 -8.42
N ASP A 258 -11.89 8.93 -8.00
CA ASP A 258 -12.49 9.25 -6.69
C ASP A 258 -11.63 8.83 -5.51
N SER A 259 -10.82 7.78 -5.66
CA SER A 259 -9.85 7.33 -4.66
C SER A 259 -8.60 8.21 -4.56
N GLY A 260 -8.42 9.13 -5.52
CA GLY A 260 -7.17 9.88 -5.73
C GLY A 260 -6.11 9.12 -6.55
N ALA A 261 -6.42 7.93 -7.08
CA ALA A 261 -5.53 7.19 -7.97
C ALA A 261 -5.45 7.87 -9.34
N VAL A 262 -4.26 7.79 -9.95
CA VAL A 262 -4.06 8.27 -11.32
C VAL A 262 -4.86 7.39 -12.28
N ILE A 263 -5.74 8.00 -13.08
CA ILE A 263 -6.48 7.29 -14.11
C ILE A 263 -5.52 6.96 -15.26
N VAL A 264 -5.49 5.69 -15.64
CA VAL A 264 -4.72 5.21 -16.78
C VAL A 264 -5.62 4.45 -17.74
N ASP A 265 -5.23 4.46 -19.01
CA ASP A 265 -5.83 3.63 -20.03
C ASP A 265 -5.32 2.17 -19.98
N GLU A 266 -5.77 1.35 -20.90
CA GLU A 266 -5.37 -0.05 -21.03
C GLU A 266 -3.90 -0.28 -21.44
N TYR A 267 -3.18 0.79 -21.72
CA TYR A 267 -1.74 0.82 -22.04
C TYR A 267 -0.91 1.41 -20.91
N MET A 268 -1.52 1.68 -19.73
CA MET A 268 -0.95 2.35 -18.55
C MET A 268 -0.56 3.81 -18.77
N GLN A 269 -1.05 4.43 -19.85
CA GLN A 269 -0.81 5.85 -20.13
C GLN A 269 -1.82 6.72 -19.36
N THR A 270 -1.36 7.83 -18.81
CA THR A 270 -2.22 8.83 -18.16
C THR A 270 -2.85 9.77 -19.17
N SER A 271 -3.72 10.68 -18.73
CA SER A 271 -4.25 11.77 -19.57
C SER A 271 -3.17 12.75 -20.08
N CYS A 272 -1.95 12.69 -19.54
CA CYS A 272 -0.81 13.50 -19.99
C CYS A 272 0.11 12.66 -20.90
N PRO A 273 0.42 13.11 -22.13
CA PRO A 273 1.34 12.41 -23.02
C PRO A 273 2.70 12.16 -22.38
N ASP A 274 3.32 11.01 -22.68
CA ASP A 274 4.64 10.59 -22.18
C ASP A 274 4.74 10.37 -20.66
N VAL A 275 3.59 10.37 -19.96
CA VAL A 275 3.48 10.07 -18.54
C VAL A 275 2.65 8.81 -18.35
N PHE A 276 3.24 7.81 -17.71
CA PHE A 276 2.62 6.53 -17.36
C PHE A 276 2.53 6.41 -15.85
N ALA A 277 1.51 5.73 -15.34
CA ALA A 277 1.38 5.45 -13.91
C ALA A 277 1.11 3.96 -13.67
N VAL A 278 1.77 3.36 -12.69
CA VAL A 278 1.78 1.90 -12.49
C VAL A 278 1.73 1.50 -11.01
N GLY A 279 1.08 0.38 -10.73
CA GLY A 279 0.93 -0.17 -9.38
C GLY A 279 -0.02 0.63 -8.50
N ASP A 280 0.17 0.58 -7.17
CA ASP A 280 -0.78 1.14 -6.18
C ASP A 280 -1.07 2.66 -6.33
N VAL A 281 -0.43 3.38 -7.22
CA VAL A 281 -0.73 4.79 -7.47
C VAL A 281 -1.77 4.98 -8.57
N SER A 282 -1.97 3.98 -9.40
CA SER A 282 -2.86 4.02 -10.57
C SER A 282 -4.15 3.22 -10.38
N THR A 283 -5.11 3.47 -11.25
CA THR A 283 -6.25 2.57 -11.46
C THR A 283 -5.83 1.37 -12.31
N THR A 284 -6.59 0.28 -12.24
CA THR A 284 -6.48 -0.86 -13.16
C THR A 284 -7.83 -1.20 -13.76
N TYR A 285 -7.84 -1.73 -14.99
CA TYR A 285 -9.07 -2.15 -15.65
C TYR A 285 -9.55 -3.50 -15.09
N VAL A 286 -10.82 -3.56 -14.72
CA VAL A 286 -11.47 -4.75 -14.18
C VAL A 286 -12.53 -5.24 -15.17
N ASN A 287 -12.28 -6.36 -15.84
CA ASN A 287 -13.16 -6.89 -16.90
C ASN A 287 -14.59 -7.12 -16.43
N LEU A 288 -14.76 -7.70 -15.23
CA LEU A 288 -16.09 -8.00 -14.67
C LEU A 288 -16.97 -6.77 -14.49
N LEU A 289 -16.36 -5.61 -14.35
CA LEU A 289 -17.03 -4.35 -14.10
C LEU A 289 -16.97 -3.40 -15.31
N GLU A 290 -16.24 -3.80 -16.36
CA GLU A 290 -16.01 -3.04 -17.60
C GLU A 290 -15.57 -1.59 -17.36
N LYS A 291 -14.79 -1.37 -16.28
CA LYS A 291 -14.28 -0.06 -15.91
C LYS A 291 -13.00 -0.12 -15.09
N SER A 292 -12.32 1.03 -14.99
CA SER A 292 -11.12 1.16 -14.17
C SER A 292 -11.48 1.39 -12.70
N TYR A 293 -10.77 0.69 -11.83
CA TYR A 293 -10.91 0.78 -10.38
C TYR A 293 -9.55 0.95 -9.71
N TYR A 294 -9.57 1.49 -8.50
CA TYR A 294 -8.43 1.45 -7.62
C TYR A 294 -8.36 0.09 -6.92
N LEU A 295 -7.43 -0.75 -7.38
CA LEU A 295 -7.23 -2.11 -6.88
C LEU A 295 -5.73 -2.32 -6.59
N PRO A 296 -5.21 -1.89 -5.42
CA PRO A 296 -3.80 -2.00 -5.08
C PRO A 296 -3.43 -3.47 -4.79
N HIS A 297 -2.73 -4.10 -5.74
CA HIS A 297 -2.35 -5.50 -5.68
C HIS A 297 -0.93 -5.71 -6.23
N ALA A 298 -0.08 -6.45 -5.49
CA ALA A 298 1.33 -6.57 -5.84
C ALA A 298 1.60 -7.26 -7.18
N SER A 299 0.81 -8.29 -7.54
CA SER A 299 0.94 -8.98 -8.83
C SER A 299 0.53 -8.09 -10.00
N ASP A 300 -0.45 -7.22 -9.80
CA ASP A 300 -0.86 -6.26 -10.81
C ASP A 300 0.23 -5.20 -10.98
N ALA A 301 0.83 -4.72 -9.89
CA ALA A 301 1.91 -3.74 -9.93
C ALA A 301 3.11 -4.21 -10.79
N VAL A 302 3.48 -5.49 -10.72
CA VAL A 302 4.53 -6.09 -11.58
C VAL A 302 4.15 -5.99 -13.05
N ARG A 303 2.96 -6.47 -13.38
CA ARG A 303 2.42 -6.50 -14.75
C ARG A 303 2.24 -5.10 -15.32
N ASP A 304 1.72 -4.16 -14.52
CA ASP A 304 1.53 -2.76 -14.90
C ASP A 304 2.87 -2.13 -15.32
N GLY A 305 3.94 -2.40 -14.55
CA GLY A 305 5.29 -1.91 -14.85
C GLY A 305 5.81 -2.40 -16.21
N GLU A 306 5.63 -3.68 -16.52
CA GLU A 306 6.03 -4.26 -17.79
C GLU A 306 5.22 -3.67 -18.96
N ILE A 307 3.88 -3.62 -18.81
CA ILE A 307 2.97 -3.10 -19.84
C ILE A 307 3.24 -1.62 -20.13
N ALA A 308 3.46 -0.79 -19.14
CA ALA A 308 3.81 0.61 -19.35
C ALA A 308 5.04 0.76 -20.24
N VAL A 309 6.09 -0.03 -19.98
CA VAL A 309 7.34 0.03 -20.75
C VAL A 309 7.13 -0.39 -22.20
N ILE A 310 6.41 -1.48 -22.44
CA ILE A 310 6.11 -1.95 -23.80
C ILE A 310 5.42 -0.86 -24.63
N ASN A 311 4.67 0.02 -23.98
CA ASN A 311 3.85 1.06 -24.62
C ASN A 311 4.48 2.46 -24.64
N LEU A 312 5.71 2.65 -24.15
CA LEU A 312 6.31 3.99 -24.01
C LEU A 312 6.36 4.80 -25.31
N LEU A 313 6.60 4.15 -26.46
CA LEU A 313 6.70 4.84 -27.74
C LEU A 313 5.40 4.81 -28.56
N ALA A 314 4.64 3.73 -28.45
CA ALA A 314 3.34 3.58 -29.11
C ALA A 314 2.54 2.48 -28.41
N PRO A 315 1.21 2.51 -28.45
CA PRO A 315 0.36 1.43 -27.96
C PRO A 315 0.65 0.11 -28.70
N ARG A 316 1.14 -0.90 -27.97
CA ARG A 316 1.51 -2.22 -28.52
C ARG A 316 0.79 -3.36 -27.82
N GLN A 317 0.62 -3.27 -26.50
CA GLN A 317 0.06 -4.33 -25.69
C GLN A 317 -0.87 -3.77 -24.62
N LYS A 318 -2.11 -4.23 -24.62
CA LYS A 318 -3.10 -3.91 -23.57
C LYS A 318 -2.82 -4.72 -22.31
N ILE A 319 -3.16 -4.14 -21.17
CA ILE A 319 -3.19 -4.89 -19.92
C ILE A 319 -4.29 -5.94 -19.98
N ASN A 320 -3.95 -7.18 -19.57
CA ASN A 320 -4.96 -8.16 -19.27
C ASN A 320 -5.57 -7.82 -17.91
N SER A 321 -6.87 -7.69 -17.88
CA SER A 321 -7.65 -7.29 -16.70
C SER A 321 -7.24 -8.00 -15.39
N SER A 322 -7.51 -7.32 -14.26
CA SER A 322 -7.44 -7.90 -12.94
C SER A 322 -8.82 -8.29 -12.41
N GLN A 323 -8.90 -9.37 -11.64
CA GLN A 323 -10.12 -9.79 -10.95
C GLN A 323 -10.03 -9.65 -9.43
N GLY A 324 -8.87 -9.35 -8.89
CA GLY A 324 -8.62 -9.36 -7.46
C GLY A 324 -8.86 -10.75 -6.85
N THR A 325 -7.80 -11.48 -6.58
CA THR A 325 -7.89 -12.76 -5.87
C THR A 325 -7.12 -12.64 -4.57
N TYR A 326 -7.76 -12.99 -3.48
CA TYR A 326 -7.24 -12.82 -2.14
C TYR A 326 -7.44 -14.07 -1.32
N HIS A 327 -6.59 -14.25 -0.31
CA HIS A 327 -6.81 -15.23 0.74
C HIS A 327 -6.38 -14.65 2.09
N VAL A 328 -7.09 -15.07 3.13
CA VAL A 328 -6.78 -14.74 4.52
C VAL A 328 -6.63 -16.06 5.27
N PRO A 329 -5.41 -16.45 5.67
CA PRO A 329 -5.19 -17.66 6.46
C PRO A 329 -5.59 -17.42 7.92
N MET A 330 -6.32 -18.39 8.49
CA MET A 330 -6.76 -18.39 9.88
C MET A 330 -6.59 -19.79 10.44
N ASN A 331 -5.59 -20.02 11.30
CA ASN A 331 -5.31 -21.31 11.92
C ASN A 331 -5.77 -22.56 11.09
N ASN A 332 -6.97 -23.05 11.38
CA ASN A 332 -7.56 -24.23 10.71
C ASN A 332 -8.49 -23.88 9.55
N LEU A 333 -8.62 -22.63 9.17
CA LEU A 333 -9.49 -22.12 8.11
C LEU A 333 -8.72 -21.22 7.16
N VAL A 334 -9.04 -21.28 5.88
CA VAL A 334 -8.57 -20.30 4.89
C VAL A 334 -9.79 -19.70 4.20
N MET A 335 -9.93 -18.40 4.27
CA MET A 335 -10.89 -17.65 3.47
C MET A 335 -10.22 -17.27 2.16
N ALA A 336 -10.74 -17.73 1.04
CA ALA A 336 -10.28 -17.36 -0.29
C ALA A 336 -11.43 -16.73 -1.09
N MET A 337 -11.13 -15.67 -1.82
CA MET A 337 -12.12 -14.92 -2.59
C MET A 337 -11.54 -14.44 -3.90
N THR A 338 -12.38 -14.40 -4.92
CA THR A 338 -12.06 -13.88 -6.25
C THR A 338 -13.31 -13.31 -6.91
N GLY A 339 -13.14 -12.30 -7.75
CA GLY A 339 -14.23 -11.67 -8.49
C GLY A 339 -14.89 -10.54 -7.71
N ILE A 340 -16.23 -10.45 -7.79
CA ILE A 340 -17.05 -9.40 -7.18
C ILE A 340 -17.99 -9.98 -6.14
N THR A 341 -18.26 -9.21 -5.09
CA THR A 341 -19.23 -9.54 -4.05
C THR A 341 -20.64 -9.12 -4.47
N ILE A 342 -21.65 -9.87 -4.01
CA ILE A 342 -23.06 -9.48 -4.08
C ILE A 342 -23.34 -8.55 -2.90
N ARG A 343 -23.76 -7.31 -3.19
CA ARG A 343 -24.14 -6.32 -2.17
C ARG A 343 -25.63 -6.10 -2.16
#